data_1fcb64d21ffa7dad251e4728d69a3691
#
_entry.id   1fcb64d21ffa7dad251e4728d69a3691
#
_cell.length_a   1.000
_cell.length_b   1.000
_cell.length_c   1.000
_cell.angle_alpha   90.00
_cell.angle_beta   90.00
_cell.angle_gamma   90.00
#
_symmetry.space_group_name_H-M   'P 1'
#
loop_
_entity.id
_entity.type
_entity.pdbx_description
1 polymer ?
#
loop_
_entity_poly.entity_id
_entity_poly.type
_entity_poly.pdbx_seq_one_letter_code
_entity_poly.pdbx_strand_id
1 'polypeptide(L)'
;MTLRQTRYGSDTAAVRATFIIDPEGILRAMVYYPMSNGRSIDEFLRVLKALQTSDEYKVATPENWQPGQEVIVPPPATMEAADTRKSEGYNYVDWYYSTKSL
;
A
#
# COMPACT_ATOMS: atom_id res chain seq x y z
N MET A 1 -8.24 -10.18 11.90
CA MET A 1 -9.15 -9.39 12.75
C MET A 1 -10.35 -8.94 11.93
N THR A 2 -11.52 -9.10 12.49
CA THR A 2 -12.75 -8.65 11.82
C THR A 2 -13.10 -7.26 12.28
N LEU A 3 -13.36 -6.35 11.36
CA LEU A 3 -13.82 -5.01 11.69
C LEU A 3 -15.30 -5.05 12.02
N ARG A 4 -15.62 -4.83 13.28
CA ARG A 4 -17.01 -4.78 13.75
C ARG A 4 -17.22 -3.45 14.43
N GLN A 5 -18.21 -2.73 13.99
CA GLN A 5 -18.46 -1.38 14.49
C GLN A 5 -19.66 -1.28 15.41
N THR A 6 -20.33 -2.36 15.62
CA THR A 6 -21.67 -2.35 16.19
C THR A 6 -21.74 -2.61 17.68
N ARG A 7 -20.63 -2.64 18.39
CA ARG A 7 -20.62 -3.07 19.79
C ARG A 7 -20.17 -2.00 20.76
N TYR A 8 -20.26 -0.76 20.37
CA TYR A 8 -19.85 0.34 21.23
C TYR A 8 -21.06 1.14 21.67
N GLY A 9 -21.67 0.73 22.74
CA GLY A 9 -22.66 1.49 23.45
C GLY A 9 -23.82 2.09 22.65
N SER A 10 -23.55 2.67 21.51
CA SER A 10 -24.54 3.26 20.64
C SER A 10 -24.20 3.02 19.19
N ASP A 11 -25.16 2.55 18.41
CA ASP A 11 -25.00 2.38 16.97
C ASP A 11 -24.86 3.71 16.23
N THR A 12 -25.18 4.81 16.89
CA THR A 12 -25.04 6.15 16.33
C THR A 12 -23.71 6.79 16.65
N ALA A 13 -22.85 6.12 17.43
CA ALA A 13 -21.52 6.63 17.73
C ALA A 13 -20.71 6.72 16.46
N ALA A 14 -20.17 7.90 16.16
CA ALA A 14 -19.36 8.10 14.96
C ALA A 14 -18.04 7.37 15.10
N VAL A 15 -17.67 6.62 14.05
CA VAL A 15 -16.31 6.12 13.91
C VAL A 15 -15.48 7.18 13.20
N ARG A 16 -14.17 7.14 13.42
CA ARG A 16 -13.24 8.04 12.73
C ARG A 16 -12.76 7.37 11.46
N ALA A 17 -13.05 8.00 10.35
CA ALA A 17 -12.66 7.47 9.05
C ALA A 17 -11.73 8.45 8.34
N THR A 18 -10.71 7.91 7.70
CA THR A 18 -9.81 8.67 6.83
C THR A 18 -9.81 8.03 5.46
N PHE A 19 -10.00 8.84 4.44
CA PHE A 19 -10.05 8.40 3.06
C PHE A 19 -8.91 9.04 2.28
N ILE A 20 -8.25 8.25 1.43
CA ILE A 20 -7.26 8.75 0.49
C ILE A 20 -7.85 8.61 -0.91
N ILE A 21 -8.05 9.74 -1.55
CA ILE A 21 -8.67 9.82 -2.88
C ILE A 21 -7.64 10.43 -3.83
N ASP A 22 -7.44 9.79 -4.97
CA ASP A 22 -6.46 10.28 -5.93
C ASP A 22 -7.01 11.44 -6.78
N PRO A 23 -6.15 12.09 -7.59
CA PRO A 23 -6.60 13.21 -8.42
C PRO A 23 -7.69 12.86 -9.43
N GLU A 24 -7.87 11.59 -9.75
CA GLU A 24 -8.93 11.13 -10.65
C GLU A 24 -10.24 10.85 -9.93
N GLY A 25 -10.28 11.06 -8.62
CA GLY A 25 -11.47 10.83 -7.81
C GLY A 25 -11.65 9.38 -7.36
N ILE A 26 -10.62 8.55 -7.50
CA ILE A 26 -10.69 7.14 -7.13
C ILE A 26 -10.27 6.97 -5.67
N LEU A 27 -11.10 6.28 -4.89
CA LEU A 27 -10.77 5.93 -3.51
C LEU A 27 -9.68 4.85 -3.52
N ARG A 28 -8.54 5.18 -2.93
CA ARG A 28 -7.37 4.29 -2.93
C ARG A 28 -7.17 3.57 -1.61
N ALA A 29 -7.51 4.21 -0.51
CA ALA A 29 -7.39 3.60 0.81
C ALA A 29 -8.40 4.24 1.76
N MET A 30 -8.85 3.48 2.72
CA MET A 30 -9.70 3.98 3.79
C MET A 30 -9.36 3.27 5.09
N VAL A 31 -9.34 4.03 6.18
CA VAL A 31 -9.01 3.54 7.51
C VAL A 31 -10.07 4.00 8.49
N TYR A 32 -10.59 3.07 9.25
CA TYR A 32 -11.58 3.33 10.27
C TYR A 32 -11.01 3.04 11.64
N TYR A 33 -11.14 4.00 12.53
CA TYR A 33 -10.76 3.82 13.93
C TYR A 33 -11.98 3.94 14.82
N PRO A 34 -12.08 3.15 15.88
CA PRO A 34 -13.09 3.40 16.91
C PRO A 34 -12.76 4.71 17.63
N MET A 35 -13.77 5.32 18.22
CA MET A 35 -13.60 6.59 18.91
C MET A 35 -12.62 6.53 20.07
N SER A 36 -12.42 5.32 20.63
CA SER A 36 -11.52 5.09 21.76
C SER A 36 -10.03 5.15 21.39
N ASN A 37 -9.70 5.18 20.10
CA ASN A 37 -8.32 5.08 19.66
C ASN A 37 -7.94 6.27 18.80
N GLY A 38 -6.76 6.82 19.06
CA GLY A 38 -6.22 7.91 18.25
C GLY A 38 -5.73 7.44 16.91
N ARG A 39 -5.84 8.32 15.89
CA ARG A 39 -5.37 8.03 14.54
C ARG A 39 -3.88 8.35 14.44
N SER A 40 -3.16 7.53 13.66
CA SER A 40 -1.75 7.76 13.37
C SER A 40 -1.61 8.61 12.10
N ILE A 41 -1.30 9.87 12.26
CA ILE A 41 -1.07 10.76 11.12
C ILE A 41 0.17 10.34 10.34
N ASP A 42 1.20 9.88 11.02
CA ASP A 42 2.43 9.41 10.36
C ASP A 42 2.14 8.23 9.43
N GLU A 43 1.27 7.32 9.83
CA GLU A 43 0.87 6.20 8.98
C GLU A 43 0.10 6.67 7.75
N PHE A 44 -0.77 7.65 7.90
CA PHE A 44 -1.51 8.21 6.76
C PHE A 44 -0.55 8.84 5.76
N LEU A 45 0.46 9.56 6.22
CA LEU A 45 1.48 10.15 5.36
C LEU A 45 2.33 9.10 4.69
N ARG A 46 2.68 8.03 5.41
CA ARG A 46 3.42 6.90 4.86
C ARG A 46 2.65 6.25 3.70
N VAL A 47 1.38 5.95 3.93
CA VAL A 47 0.52 5.32 2.91
C VAL A 47 0.37 6.25 1.71
N LEU A 48 0.18 7.54 1.94
CA LEU A 48 0.07 8.52 0.86
C LEU A 48 1.31 8.52 -0.02
N LYS A 49 2.48 8.55 0.58
CA LYS A 49 3.75 8.50 -0.17
C LYS A 49 3.93 7.18 -0.91
N ALA A 50 3.52 6.07 -0.29
CA ALA A 50 3.57 4.76 -0.93
C ALA A 50 2.67 4.73 -2.17
N LEU A 51 1.45 5.25 -2.07
CA LEU A 51 0.53 5.31 -3.21
C LEU A 51 1.06 6.18 -4.34
N GLN A 52 1.61 7.35 -4.00
CA GLN A 52 2.20 8.25 -4.99
C GLN A 52 3.38 7.59 -5.70
N THR A 53 4.23 6.89 -4.96
CA THR A 53 5.38 6.19 -5.52
C THR A 53 4.95 5.06 -6.45
N SER A 54 3.97 4.28 -6.03
CA SER A 54 3.43 3.20 -6.86
C SER A 54 2.87 3.71 -8.18
N ASP A 55 2.16 4.84 -8.13
CA ASP A 55 1.55 5.42 -9.33
C ASP A 55 2.60 6.02 -10.26
N GLU A 56 3.61 6.69 -9.72
CA GLU A 56 4.63 7.36 -10.53
C GLU A 56 5.56 6.36 -11.20
N TYR A 57 6.04 5.37 -10.47
CA TYR A 57 7.06 4.44 -10.95
C TYR A 57 6.52 3.09 -11.39
N LYS A 58 5.21 2.88 -11.29
CA LYS A 58 4.57 1.61 -11.67
C LYS A 58 5.17 0.42 -10.93
N VAL A 59 5.33 0.57 -9.63
CA VAL A 59 5.89 -0.44 -8.73
C VAL A 59 4.92 -0.70 -7.60
N ALA A 60 5.18 -1.75 -6.81
CA ALA A 60 4.48 -2.00 -5.57
C ALA A 60 5.40 -1.68 -4.39
N THR A 61 4.83 -1.32 -3.27
CA THR A 61 5.59 -1.09 -2.06
C THR A 61 5.33 -2.22 -1.06
N PRO A 62 6.38 -2.73 -0.39
CA PRO A 62 6.17 -3.74 0.64
C PRO A 62 5.55 -3.15 1.89
N GLU A 63 5.17 -4.02 2.84
CA GLU A 63 4.64 -3.55 4.11
C GLU A 63 5.61 -2.61 4.81
N ASN A 64 5.10 -1.64 5.52
CA ASN A 64 5.89 -0.67 6.29
C ASN A 64 6.91 0.13 5.46
N TRP A 65 6.75 0.15 4.16
CA TRP A 65 7.69 0.84 3.27
C TRP A 65 7.83 2.32 3.64
N GLN A 66 9.08 2.79 3.65
CA GLN A 66 9.40 4.20 3.83
C GLN A 66 10.17 4.70 2.60
N PRO A 67 10.06 5.99 2.26
CA PRO A 67 10.85 6.56 1.17
C PRO A 67 12.34 6.26 1.36
N GLY A 68 12.99 5.82 0.29
CA GLY A 68 14.38 5.40 0.30
C GLY A 68 14.59 3.90 0.40
N GLN A 69 13.56 3.14 0.78
CA GLN A 69 13.63 1.68 0.80
C GLN A 69 13.33 1.10 -0.58
N GLU A 70 13.70 -0.16 -0.77
CA GLU A 70 13.45 -0.85 -2.03
C GLU A 70 11.95 -1.05 -2.29
N VAL A 71 11.59 -1.09 -3.54
CA VAL A 71 10.23 -1.35 -4.01
C VAL A 71 10.16 -2.70 -4.71
N ILE A 72 8.95 -3.22 -4.82
CA ILE A 72 8.71 -4.49 -5.48
C ILE A 72 8.46 -4.22 -6.97
N VAL A 73 9.18 -4.93 -7.82
CA VAL A 73 8.97 -4.88 -9.27
C VAL A 73 7.77 -5.76 -9.59
N PRO A 74 6.77 -5.25 -10.34
CA PRO A 74 5.61 -6.06 -10.69
C PRO A 74 6.00 -7.36 -11.39
N PRO A 75 5.27 -8.48 -11.12
CA PRO A 75 5.56 -9.75 -11.78
C PRO A 75 5.40 -9.63 -13.29
N PRO A 76 6.22 -10.34 -14.08
CA PRO A 76 6.05 -10.36 -15.53
C PRO A 76 4.75 -11.06 -15.92
N ALA A 77 4.15 -10.59 -17.01
CA ALA A 77 2.87 -11.11 -17.49
C ALA A 77 3.03 -12.37 -18.37
N THR A 78 4.22 -12.69 -18.82
CA THR A 78 4.47 -13.82 -19.73
C THR A 78 5.60 -14.70 -19.22
N MET A 79 5.63 -15.96 -19.69
CA MET A 79 6.72 -16.89 -19.36
C MET A 79 8.07 -16.40 -19.90
N GLU A 80 8.07 -15.82 -21.08
CA GLU A 80 9.28 -15.25 -21.65
C GLU A 80 9.84 -14.13 -20.79
N ALA A 81 9.01 -13.22 -20.33
CA ALA A 81 9.42 -12.16 -19.43
C ALA A 81 9.88 -12.70 -18.08
N ALA A 82 9.27 -13.79 -17.60
CA ALA A 82 9.69 -14.45 -16.36
C ALA A 82 11.09 -15.05 -16.52
N ASP A 83 11.39 -15.65 -17.67
CA ASP A 83 12.70 -16.24 -17.92
C ASP A 83 13.81 -15.21 -18.01
N THR A 84 13.50 -14.00 -18.47
CA THR A 84 14.48 -12.92 -18.59
C THR A 84 14.64 -12.09 -17.31
N ARG A 85 13.78 -12.27 -16.32
CA ARG A 85 13.79 -11.44 -15.11
C ARG A 85 15.13 -11.45 -14.39
N LYS A 86 15.83 -12.58 -14.36
CA LYS A 86 17.13 -12.69 -13.71
C LYS A 86 18.18 -11.73 -14.25
N SER A 87 18.12 -11.44 -15.55
CA SER A 87 19.11 -10.62 -16.22
C SER A 87 18.76 -9.13 -16.23
N GLU A 88 17.66 -8.72 -15.61
CA GLU A 88 17.20 -7.34 -15.65
C GLU A 88 17.85 -6.42 -14.61
N GLY A 89 18.74 -6.94 -13.77
CA GLY A 89 19.47 -6.12 -12.81
C GLY A 89 18.74 -5.83 -11.50
N TYR A 90 17.64 -6.50 -11.23
CA TYR A 90 16.92 -6.36 -9.97
C TYR A 90 17.49 -7.27 -8.89
N ASN A 91 17.15 -7.00 -7.64
CA ASN A 91 17.39 -7.93 -6.54
C ASN A 91 16.41 -9.09 -6.67
N TYR A 92 16.85 -10.11 -7.39
CA TYR A 92 15.99 -11.21 -7.81
C TYR A 92 15.85 -12.26 -6.71
N VAL A 93 14.61 -12.51 -6.29
CA VAL A 93 14.28 -13.65 -5.42
C VAL A 93 13.62 -14.74 -6.26
N ASP A 94 12.62 -14.36 -7.05
CA ASP A 94 11.98 -15.23 -8.02
C ASP A 94 11.29 -14.35 -9.08
N TRP A 95 10.79 -14.96 -10.15
CA TRP A 95 10.13 -14.19 -11.21
C TRP A 95 8.94 -13.37 -10.69
N TYR A 96 8.30 -13.81 -9.63
CA TYR A 96 7.17 -13.11 -9.01
C TYR A 96 7.58 -12.15 -7.90
N TYR A 97 8.82 -12.17 -7.47
CA TYR A 97 9.31 -11.28 -6.42
C TYR A 97 10.72 -10.80 -6.74
N SER A 98 10.80 -9.56 -7.14
CA SER A 98 12.06 -8.86 -7.38
C SER A 98 11.94 -7.45 -6.83
N THR A 99 13.03 -6.91 -6.31
CA THR A 99 13.04 -5.56 -5.74
C THR A 99 14.09 -4.70 -6.41
N LYS A 100 13.94 -3.40 -6.28
CA LYS A 100 14.91 -2.43 -6.78
C LYS A 100 14.88 -1.17 -5.93
N SER A 101 15.96 -0.40 -5.98
CA SER A 101 16.01 0.94 -5.42
C SER A 101 15.53 1.95 -6.47
N LEU A 102 14.81 2.93 -6.02
CA LEU A 102 14.40 4.04 -6.89
C LEU A 102 15.46 5.14 -6.91
#